data_a6f80708f81fbc5d71dde8a3387aa554
#
_entry.id   a6f80708f81fbc5d71dde8a3387aa554
#
_cell.length_a   1.000
_cell.length_b   1.000
_cell.length_c   1.000
_cell.angle_alpha   90.00
_cell.angle_beta   90.00
_cell.angle_gamma   90.00
#
_symmetry.space_group_name_H-M   'P 1'
#
loop_
_entity.id
_entity.type
_entity.pdbx_description
1 polymer ?
#
loop_
_entity_poly.entity_id
_entity_poly.type
_entity_poly.pdbx_seq_one_letter_code
_entity_poly.pdbx_strand_id
1 'polypeptide(L)'
;MIDLKDYRRALGSFPTGVTIVTAFDGTTLQAAPNGAPLLTSAAAQRECSLYARIDAEDHEILLGLVESYTHHPTAPLVYWCGGYFPAPQPEVTT
;
A
#
# COMPACT_ATOMS: atom_id res chain seq x y z
N MET A 1 -1.93 -26.36 -17.16
CA MET A 1 -0.94 -25.33 -16.78
C MET A 1 -1.54 -23.95 -16.93
N ILE A 2 -1.22 -23.06 -16.03
CA ILE A 2 -1.76 -21.69 -16.06
C ILE A 2 -1.01 -20.86 -17.11
N ASP A 3 -1.77 -20.18 -17.97
CA ASP A 3 -1.22 -19.17 -18.86
C ASP A 3 -1.00 -17.89 -18.04
N LEU A 4 0.27 -17.53 -17.81
CA LEU A 4 0.61 -16.42 -16.93
C LEU A 4 0.11 -15.07 -17.46
N LYS A 5 0.07 -14.88 -18.78
CA LYS A 5 -0.45 -13.63 -19.35
C LYS A 5 -1.95 -13.49 -19.11
N ASP A 6 -2.68 -14.56 -19.33
CA ASP A 6 -4.13 -14.57 -19.11
C ASP A 6 -4.44 -14.43 -17.61
N TYR A 7 -3.66 -15.09 -16.76
CA TYR A 7 -3.83 -14.98 -15.32
C TYR A 7 -3.62 -13.54 -14.84
N ARG A 8 -2.60 -12.86 -15.37
CA ARG A 8 -2.37 -11.45 -15.04
C ARG A 8 -3.52 -10.55 -15.49
N ARG A 9 -4.10 -10.82 -16.65
CA ARG A 9 -5.29 -10.09 -17.11
C ARG A 9 -6.47 -10.32 -16.19
N ALA A 10 -6.65 -11.55 -15.73
CA ALA A 10 -7.70 -11.86 -14.78
C ALA A 10 -7.52 -11.12 -13.47
N LEU A 11 -6.28 -11.07 -12.93
CA LEU A 11 -5.97 -10.31 -11.73
C LEU A 11 -6.18 -8.82 -11.94
N GLY A 12 -5.82 -8.29 -13.12
CA GLY A 12 -6.00 -6.88 -13.46
C GLY A 12 -7.44 -6.46 -13.69
N SER A 13 -8.38 -7.40 -13.80
CA SER A 13 -9.80 -7.08 -13.95
C SER A 13 -10.44 -6.60 -12.64
N PHE A 14 -9.74 -6.75 -11.53
CA PHE A 14 -10.19 -6.31 -10.22
C PHE A 14 -9.49 -5.00 -9.84
N PRO A 15 -10.23 -3.89 -9.68
CA PRO A 15 -9.60 -2.64 -9.29
C PRO A 15 -9.08 -2.72 -7.87
N THR A 16 -7.87 -2.23 -7.65
CA THR A 16 -7.24 -2.23 -6.33
C THR A 16 -6.69 -0.84 -6.00
N GLY A 17 -6.55 -0.57 -4.71
CA GLY A 17 -5.74 0.55 -4.27
C GLY A 17 -4.26 0.26 -4.50
N VAL A 18 -3.46 1.30 -4.39
CA VAL A 18 -2.00 1.19 -4.49
C VAL A 18 -1.41 1.53 -3.13
N THR A 19 -0.56 0.64 -2.62
CA THR A 19 0.15 0.87 -1.37
C THR A 19 1.65 0.85 -1.64
N ILE A 20 2.39 1.66 -0.88
CA ILE A 20 3.84 1.66 -0.89
C ILE A 20 4.30 1.36 0.53
N VAL A 21 5.13 0.33 0.66
CA VAL A 21 5.71 -0.05 1.94
C VAL A 21 7.16 0.38 1.97
N THR A 22 7.55 1.05 3.04
CA THR A 22 8.92 1.52 3.23
C THR A 22 9.47 1.01 4.55
N ALA A 23 10.79 1.00 4.66
CA ALA A 23 11.46 0.63 5.89
C ALA A 23 12.70 1.51 6.07
N PHE A 24 13.09 1.69 7.32
CA PHE A 24 14.27 2.50 7.65
C PHE A 24 15.56 1.73 7.35
N ASP A 25 16.45 2.35 6.60
CA ASP A 25 17.76 1.78 6.26
C ASP A 25 18.95 2.54 6.86
N GLY A 26 18.66 3.56 7.65
CA GLY A 26 19.69 4.38 8.29
C GLY A 26 20.10 5.64 7.55
N THR A 27 19.58 5.88 6.33
CA THR A 27 20.02 6.99 5.48
C THR A 27 18.94 7.99 5.08
N THR A 28 17.70 7.74 5.45
CA THR A 28 16.55 8.56 5.06
C THR A 28 16.56 9.93 5.72
N LEU A 29 16.30 11.00 4.94
CA LEU A 29 16.25 12.37 5.42
C LEU A 29 14.88 12.80 5.95
N GLN A 30 13.80 12.26 5.36
CA GLN A 30 12.44 12.48 5.84
C GLN A 30 11.86 11.14 6.27
N ALA A 31 11.43 11.07 7.50
CA ALA A 31 11.04 9.80 8.08
C ALA A 31 9.93 9.95 9.10
N ALA A 32 9.18 8.88 9.31
CA ALA A 32 8.30 8.71 10.44
C ALA A 32 9.14 8.65 11.74
N PRO A 33 8.50 8.80 12.92
CA PRO A 33 9.22 8.67 14.18
C PRO A 33 10.02 7.38 14.35
N ASN A 34 9.60 6.28 13.70
CA ASN A 34 10.36 5.03 13.72
C ASN A 34 11.51 4.98 12.69
N GLY A 35 11.72 6.05 11.94
CA GLY A 35 12.81 6.14 10.96
C GLY A 35 12.47 5.74 9.54
N ALA A 36 11.30 5.17 9.28
CA ALA A 36 10.92 4.75 7.94
C ALA A 36 10.65 5.96 7.02
N PRO A 37 11.02 5.89 5.72
CA PRO A 37 10.70 6.96 4.79
C PRO A 37 9.20 7.23 4.70
N LEU A 38 8.84 8.52 4.53
CA LEU A 38 7.45 8.94 4.37
C LEU A 38 7.18 9.43 2.96
N LEU A 39 6.05 9.01 2.40
CA LEU A 39 5.51 9.56 1.17
C LEU A 39 4.43 10.58 1.57
N THR A 40 4.82 11.85 1.68
CA THR A 40 3.97 12.89 2.25
C THR A 40 2.77 13.24 1.38
N SER A 41 2.80 12.90 0.09
CA SER A 41 1.69 13.14 -0.84
C SER A 41 0.63 12.03 -0.82
N ALA A 42 0.85 10.97 -0.07
CA ALA A 42 -0.11 9.86 -0.01
C ALA A 42 -1.42 10.29 0.64
N ALA A 43 -2.54 9.70 0.19
CA ALA A 43 -3.84 9.98 0.77
C ALA A 43 -3.92 9.57 2.24
N ALA A 44 -3.22 8.51 2.61
CA ALA A 44 -3.11 8.07 4.00
C ALA A 44 -1.74 7.43 4.22
N GLN A 45 -1.27 7.53 5.45
CA GLN A 45 0.00 6.93 5.88
C GLN A 45 -0.21 6.24 7.21
N ARG A 46 0.46 5.11 7.38
CA ARG A 46 0.47 4.38 8.65
C ARG A 46 1.90 4.05 9.01
N GLU A 47 2.25 4.29 10.27
CA GLU A 47 3.51 3.87 10.83
C GLU A 47 3.27 2.61 11.65
N CYS A 48 4.00 1.55 11.33
CA CYS A 48 3.80 0.25 11.97
C CYS A 48 5.12 -0.27 12.52
N SER A 49 5.02 -1.03 13.60
CA SER A 49 6.09 -1.92 14.04
C SER A 49 5.74 -3.34 13.62
N LEU A 50 6.75 -4.19 13.51
CA LEU A 50 6.52 -5.59 13.18
C LEU A 50 5.90 -6.30 14.37
N TYR A 51 4.69 -6.82 14.17
CA TYR A 51 3.97 -7.58 15.19
C TYR A 51 4.30 -9.07 15.14
N ALA A 52 4.27 -9.66 13.95
CA ALA A 52 4.51 -11.08 13.76
C ALA A 52 4.98 -11.37 12.34
N ARG A 53 5.72 -12.45 12.19
CA ARG A 53 6.09 -13.03 10.91
C ARG A 53 5.47 -14.41 10.82
N ILE A 54 4.88 -14.71 9.67
CA ILE A 54 4.28 -16.01 9.40
C ILE A 54 4.95 -16.58 8.17
N ASP A 55 5.59 -17.74 8.32
CA ASP A 55 6.25 -18.43 7.22
C ASP A 55 5.20 -19.01 6.27
N ALA A 56 5.35 -18.73 4.99
CA ALA A 56 4.45 -19.20 3.96
C ALA A 56 5.23 -19.74 2.75
N GLU A 57 6.08 -20.73 3.00
CA GLU A 57 6.90 -21.44 2.02
C GLU A 57 7.96 -20.54 1.38
N ASP A 58 7.66 -19.93 0.22
CA ASP A 58 8.59 -19.11 -0.54
C ASP A 58 8.47 -17.62 -0.22
N HIS A 59 7.65 -17.27 0.76
CA HIS A 59 7.45 -15.89 1.21
C HIS A 59 7.09 -15.86 2.68
N GLU A 60 7.06 -14.66 3.25
CA GLU A 60 6.60 -14.44 4.62
C GLU A 60 5.42 -13.48 4.61
N ILE A 61 4.48 -13.70 5.52
CA ILE A 61 3.42 -12.75 5.80
C ILE A 61 3.86 -11.92 7.00
N LEU A 62 3.92 -10.61 6.81
CA LEU A 62 4.31 -9.69 7.88
C LEU A 62 3.06 -9.00 8.41
N LEU A 63 2.84 -9.10 9.71
CA LEU A 63 1.76 -8.38 10.39
C LEU A 63 2.34 -7.13 11.03
N GLY A 64 1.80 -5.97 10.67
CA GLY A 64 2.20 -4.70 11.24
C GLY A 64 1.24 -4.23 12.30
N LEU A 65 1.77 -3.82 13.45
CA LEU A 65 0.99 -3.15 14.48
C LEU A 65 0.99 -1.65 14.17
N VAL A 66 -0.17 -1.08 13.90
CA VAL A 66 -0.29 0.34 13.60
C VAL A 66 -0.07 1.15 14.87
N GLU A 67 0.96 1.98 14.87
CA GLU A 67 1.29 2.85 16.00
C GLU A 67 0.77 4.27 15.80
N SER A 68 0.77 4.75 14.56
CA SER A 68 0.24 6.07 14.22
C SER A 68 -0.23 6.08 12.78
N TYR A 69 -1.06 7.05 12.46
CA TYR A 69 -1.56 7.22 11.10
C TYR A 69 -1.90 8.69 10.85
N THR A 70 -1.89 9.06 9.58
CA THR A 70 -2.41 10.34 9.11
C THR A 70 -3.14 10.12 7.79
N HIS A 71 -4.05 11.02 7.46
CA HIS A 71 -4.72 10.97 6.17
C HIS A 71 -5.08 12.39 5.71
N HIS A 72 -5.29 12.52 4.40
CA HIS A 72 -5.59 13.79 3.77
C HIS A 72 -6.74 13.60 2.78
N PRO A 73 -7.53 14.64 2.46
CA PRO A 73 -8.62 14.54 1.50
C PRO A 73 -8.12 14.52 0.05
N THR A 74 -7.10 13.74 -0.22
CA THR A 74 -6.52 13.56 -1.55
C THR A 74 -7.09 12.30 -2.16
N ALA A 75 -7.41 12.33 -3.46
CA ALA A 75 -7.89 11.15 -4.15
C ALA A 75 -6.83 10.04 -4.12
N PRO A 76 -7.18 8.84 -3.69
CA PRO A 76 -6.24 7.72 -3.74
C PRO A 76 -6.02 7.26 -5.17
N LEU A 77 -4.90 6.59 -5.39
CA LEU A 77 -4.56 6.02 -6.68
C LEU A 77 -5.18 4.63 -6.79
N VAL A 78 -5.81 4.36 -7.94
CA VAL A 78 -6.39 3.06 -8.26
C VAL A 78 -5.62 2.44 -9.42
N TYR A 79 -5.37 1.13 -9.32
CA TYR A 79 -4.81 0.32 -10.40
C TYR A 79 -5.89 -0.61 -10.94
N TRP A 80 -6.12 -0.56 -12.27
CA TRP A 80 -7.12 -1.40 -12.93
C TRP A 80 -6.77 -1.60 -14.39
N CYS A 81 -6.85 -2.82 -14.87
CA CYS A 81 -6.58 -3.17 -16.27
C CYS A 81 -5.24 -2.62 -16.78
N GLY A 82 -4.20 -2.68 -15.93
CA GLY A 82 -2.87 -2.23 -16.30
C GLY A 82 -2.65 -0.73 -16.28
N GLY A 83 -3.61 0.05 -15.79
CA GLY A 83 -3.50 1.51 -15.72
C GLY A 83 -3.68 2.06 -14.33
N TYR A 84 -3.20 3.27 -14.11
CA TYR A 84 -3.35 3.99 -12.85
C TYR A 84 -4.21 5.21 -13.09
N PHE A 85 -5.08 5.50 -12.14
CA PHE A 85 -5.91 6.71 -12.19
C PHE A 85 -6.38 7.07 -10.78
N PRO A 86 -6.70 8.36 -10.55
CA PRO A 86 -7.23 8.76 -9.25
C PRO A 86 -8.65 8.21 -9.09
N ALA A 87 -8.98 7.80 -7.87
CA ALA A 87 -10.33 7.35 -7.58
C ALA A 87 -11.31 8.52 -7.72
N PRO A 88 -12.53 8.26 -8.23
CA PRO A 88 -13.55 9.30 -8.27
C PRO A 88 -13.94 9.70 -6.85
N GLN A 89 -14.37 10.96 -6.68
CA GLN A 89 -14.88 11.42 -5.39
C GLN A 89 -16.18 10.67 -5.08
N PRO A 90 -16.27 10.00 -3.93
CA PRO A 90 -17.52 9.37 -3.55
C PRO A 90 -18.55 10.44 -3.19
N GLU A 91 -19.82 10.16 -3.46
CA GLU A 91 -20.90 10.98 -2.91
C GLU A 91 -20.98 10.74 -1.42
N VAL A 92 -20.82 11.80 -0.65
CA VAL A 92 -20.90 11.72 0.80
C VAL A 92 -22.36 11.80 1.22
N THR A 93 -22.85 10.71 1.76
CA THR A 93 -24.25 10.60 2.17
C THR A 93 -24.41 10.44 3.68
N THR A 94 -23.46 10.88 4.44
CA THR A 94 -23.54 10.81 5.90
C THR A 94 -24.45 11.85 6.48
#